data_39695934a030a01a38a67828f88864e8
#
_entry.id   39695934a030a01a38a67828f88864e8
#
_cell.length_a   1.000
_cell.length_b   1.000
_cell.length_c   1.000
_cell.angle_alpha   90.00
_cell.angle_beta   90.00
_cell.angle_gamma   90.00
#
_symmetry.space_group_name_H-M   'P 1'
#
loop_
_entity.id
_entity.type
_entity.pdbx_description
1 polymer ?
#
loop_
_entity_poly.entity_id
_entity_poly.type
_entity_poly.pdbx_seq_one_letter_code
_entity_poly.pdbx_strand_id
1 'polypeptide(L)'
;MSFPIINLLTPRAPLQISAAKSSDARFKKFSRQLQTSCADCHTSGLTQYPFYFKLPIANTLIAKDILEAQSAWDLPREKLTGDQPFREADFARIKLVIANQEMPPAKYTALHWDAIITPDVQKQLFEYIDNNNPNDGLTPISKRNMPQTDAKKVALGKALFFDKRLSQDNTLNCASCHGLDKGGTDQTQVSIGVHGQKGSINSPTVFNAAYNFCQFWDGRARDLQEQSAGPVTNPVEMGSNFDDVVKKLEMDAPFKKQFVQTYPDGLSKKNITDAIAQYEKTLITPNSPYDKFLRGEKDALTAQQKRGCELFLSNNCASCHSGINMGGQSFEKMGVKADYFAWRNIHKLGGHTKINMADNGRFNATQKQSDRFKFKVPTLRNIAITYPYFHDGSTSDLVQAVQIMARFQEGTELSDSDAKDIAAFLTSTTGEYEGKSLATR
;
A
#
# COMPACT_ATOMS: atom_id res chain seq x y z
N MET A 1 -5.07 31.98 -33.05
CA MET A 1 -4.26 33.03 -32.35
C MET A 1 -4.94 33.67 -31.15
N SER A 2 -6.05 33.17 -30.64
CA SER A 2 -6.80 33.79 -29.49
C SER A 2 -6.49 33.19 -28.10
N PHE A 3 -5.86 32.02 -28.03
CA PHE A 3 -5.58 31.35 -26.74
C PHE A 3 -4.56 32.07 -25.82
N PRO A 4 -3.47 32.68 -26.31
CA PRO A 4 -2.54 33.41 -25.45
C PRO A 4 -3.14 34.63 -24.75
N ILE A 5 -4.13 35.28 -25.37
CA ILE A 5 -4.78 36.50 -24.83
C ILE A 5 -5.71 36.16 -23.66
N ILE A 6 -6.34 34.98 -23.66
CA ILE A 6 -7.21 34.53 -22.58
C ILE A 6 -6.42 34.34 -21.29
N ASN A 7 -5.20 33.83 -21.35
CA ASN A 7 -4.34 33.62 -20.18
C ASN A 7 -3.82 34.94 -19.57
N LEU A 8 -3.65 35.97 -20.38
CA LEU A 8 -3.27 37.32 -19.93
C LEU A 8 -4.43 38.09 -19.29
N LEU A 9 -5.67 37.78 -19.66
CA LEU A 9 -6.87 38.50 -19.24
C LEU A 9 -7.63 37.81 -18.09
N THR A 10 -7.31 36.57 -17.79
CA THR A 10 -7.93 35.80 -16.68
C THR A 10 -6.88 35.39 -15.67
N PRO A 11 -6.70 36.18 -14.61
CA PRO A 11 -5.87 35.73 -13.49
C PRO A 11 -6.42 34.39 -12.99
N ARG A 12 -5.50 33.46 -12.75
CA ARG A 12 -5.84 32.18 -12.13
C ARG A 12 -6.66 32.43 -10.86
N ALA A 13 -7.71 31.64 -10.64
CA ALA A 13 -8.42 31.67 -9.37
C ALA A 13 -7.41 31.53 -8.22
N PRO A 14 -7.55 32.30 -7.14
CA PRO A 14 -6.65 32.18 -5.99
C PRO A 14 -6.53 30.72 -5.59
N LEU A 15 -5.31 30.26 -5.32
CA LEU A 15 -5.08 28.91 -4.81
C LEU A 15 -5.97 28.70 -3.58
N GLN A 16 -6.92 27.77 -3.67
CA GLN A 16 -7.90 27.49 -2.59
C GLN A 16 -7.25 26.77 -1.40
N ILE A 17 -5.96 26.43 -1.55
CA ILE A 17 -5.18 25.75 -0.54
C ILE A 17 -4.30 26.79 0.12
N SER A 18 -4.39 26.88 1.45
CA SER A 18 -3.57 27.79 2.24
C SER A 18 -2.08 27.50 2.05
N ALA A 19 -1.25 28.51 2.22
CA ALA A 19 0.21 28.33 2.16
C ALA A 19 0.67 27.26 3.15
N ALA A 20 1.70 26.51 2.77
CA ALA A 20 2.26 25.45 3.61
C ALA A 20 2.69 26.01 4.98
N LYS A 21 2.24 25.36 6.05
CA LYS A 21 2.51 25.75 7.45
C LYS A 21 3.95 25.44 7.88
N SER A 22 4.64 24.55 7.17
CA SER A 22 6.02 24.15 7.46
C SER A 22 6.96 25.33 7.50
N SER A 23 7.96 25.32 8.38
CA SER A 23 9.07 26.28 8.39
C SER A 23 10.12 25.99 7.30
N ASP A 24 10.14 24.78 6.72
CA ASP A 24 11.07 24.41 5.65
C ASP A 24 10.74 25.14 4.33
N ALA A 25 11.64 26.04 3.92
CA ALA A 25 11.48 26.79 2.67
C ALA A 25 11.48 25.90 1.42
N ARG A 26 12.19 24.75 1.45
CA ARG A 26 12.22 23.79 0.35
C ARG A 26 10.87 23.09 0.21
N PHE A 27 10.27 22.70 1.35
CA PHE A 27 8.91 22.15 1.35
C PHE A 27 7.89 23.15 0.82
N LYS A 28 7.96 24.42 1.27
CA LYS A 28 7.05 25.47 0.77
C LYS A 28 7.12 25.61 -0.76
N LYS A 29 8.33 25.58 -1.31
CA LYS A 29 8.55 25.68 -2.76
C LYS A 29 8.00 24.45 -3.49
N PHE A 30 8.29 23.24 -3.00
CA PHE A 30 7.78 21.98 -3.50
C PHE A 30 6.25 21.94 -3.48
N SER A 31 5.65 22.23 -2.33
CA SER A 31 4.19 22.26 -2.17
C SER A 31 3.53 23.29 -3.12
N ARG A 32 4.09 24.49 -3.22
CA ARG A 32 3.57 25.54 -4.11
C ARG A 32 3.56 25.07 -5.57
N GLN A 33 4.62 24.41 -6.03
CA GLN A 33 4.66 23.89 -7.38
C GLN A 33 3.61 22.82 -7.62
N LEU A 34 3.41 21.89 -6.68
CA LEU A 34 2.34 20.89 -6.79
C LEU A 34 0.94 21.53 -6.77
N GLN A 35 0.73 22.57 -5.96
CA GLN A 35 -0.51 23.34 -5.96
C GLN A 35 -0.78 23.97 -7.34
N THR A 36 0.27 24.46 -7.98
CA THR A 36 0.16 25.12 -9.29
C THR A 36 -0.05 24.12 -10.43
N SER A 37 0.64 22.97 -10.40
CA SER A 37 0.69 22.06 -11.53
C SER A 37 -0.25 20.85 -11.41
N CYS A 38 -0.69 20.48 -10.20
CA CYS A 38 -1.37 19.22 -9.95
C CYS A 38 -2.71 19.37 -9.23
N ALA A 39 -2.83 20.32 -8.30
CA ALA A 39 -3.93 20.35 -7.35
C ALA A 39 -5.31 20.57 -7.98
N ASP A 40 -5.42 21.33 -9.06
CA ASP A 40 -6.71 21.62 -9.70
C ASP A 40 -7.46 20.34 -10.14
N CYS A 41 -6.71 19.30 -10.53
CA CYS A 41 -7.29 18.02 -10.93
C CYS A 41 -7.20 16.95 -9.82
N HIS A 42 -6.10 16.93 -9.05
CA HIS A 42 -5.81 15.85 -8.11
C HIS A 42 -6.28 16.10 -6.66
N THR A 43 -6.72 17.32 -6.31
CA THR A 43 -7.21 17.59 -4.95
C THR A 43 -8.73 17.55 -4.89
N SER A 44 -9.26 16.65 -4.07
CA SER A 44 -10.70 16.53 -3.85
C SER A 44 -11.24 17.71 -3.02
N GLY A 45 -12.53 18.04 -3.23
CA GLY A 45 -13.23 19.08 -2.45
C GLY A 45 -12.83 20.52 -2.80
N LEU A 46 -12.25 20.79 -3.97
CA LEU A 46 -12.13 22.13 -4.52
C LEU A 46 -13.52 22.63 -4.97
N THR A 47 -13.83 23.89 -4.67
CA THR A 47 -15.15 24.47 -4.95
C THR A 47 -15.09 25.57 -6.01
N GLN A 48 -13.92 26.08 -6.34
CA GLN A 48 -13.75 27.14 -7.31
C GLN A 48 -12.89 26.63 -8.47
N TYR A 49 -13.46 26.71 -9.64
CA TYR A 49 -12.79 26.36 -10.89
C TYR A 49 -12.73 27.59 -11.82
N PRO A 50 -11.81 27.63 -12.80
CA PRO A 50 -11.74 28.72 -13.77
C PRO A 50 -13.09 28.95 -14.48
N PHE A 51 -13.32 30.16 -14.98
CA PHE A 51 -14.62 30.52 -15.58
C PHE A 51 -15.05 29.61 -16.75
N TYR A 52 -14.09 29.08 -17.51
CA TYR A 52 -14.36 28.18 -18.63
C TYR A 52 -14.92 26.83 -18.18
N PHE A 53 -14.78 26.46 -16.90
CA PHE A 53 -15.47 25.30 -16.31
C PHE A 53 -17.01 25.46 -16.34
N LYS A 54 -17.51 26.69 -16.45
CA LYS A 54 -18.95 26.95 -16.58
C LYS A 54 -19.47 26.74 -17.99
N LEU A 55 -18.61 26.58 -18.99
CA LEU A 55 -19.02 26.31 -20.36
C LEU A 55 -19.43 24.85 -20.54
N PRO A 56 -20.58 24.53 -21.16
CA PRO A 56 -21.18 23.17 -21.17
C PRO A 56 -20.21 22.07 -21.63
N ILE A 57 -19.51 22.29 -22.73
CA ILE A 57 -18.56 21.29 -23.29
C ILE A 57 -17.31 21.19 -22.41
N ALA A 58 -16.75 22.32 -21.98
CA ALA A 58 -15.56 22.37 -21.16
C ALA A 58 -15.83 21.73 -19.77
N ASN A 59 -17.00 21.98 -19.18
CA ASN A 59 -17.39 21.37 -17.92
C ASN A 59 -17.34 19.85 -17.98
N THR A 60 -17.94 19.24 -19.01
CA THR A 60 -17.99 17.78 -19.13
C THR A 60 -16.59 17.18 -19.28
N LEU A 61 -15.74 17.80 -20.10
CA LEU A 61 -14.37 17.33 -20.34
C LEU A 61 -13.51 17.46 -19.07
N ILE A 62 -13.56 18.63 -18.41
CA ILE A 62 -12.75 18.90 -17.22
C ILE A 62 -13.24 18.07 -16.03
N ALA A 63 -14.55 17.91 -15.85
CA ALA A 63 -15.10 17.04 -14.80
C ALA A 63 -14.66 15.59 -14.98
N LYS A 64 -14.60 15.09 -16.22
CA LYS A 64 -14.06 13.78 -16.54
C LYS A 64 -12.57 13.70 -16.16
N ASP A 65 -11.76 14.67 -16.60
CA ASP A 65 -10.33 14.71 -16.29
C ASP A 65 -10.06 14.75 -14.77
N ILE A 66 -10.84 15.52 -14.00
CA ILE A 66 -10.75 15.58 -12.55
C ILE A 66 -11.10 14.23 -11.91
N LEU A 67 -12.17 13.58 -12.35
CA LEU A 67 -12.56 12.26 -11.83
C LEU A 67 -11.48 11.19 -12.12
N GLU A 68 -10.93 11.21 -13.33
CA GLU A 68 -9.82 10.31 -13.72
C GLU A 68 -8.56 10.59 -12.89
N ALA A 69 -8.19 11.86 -12.72
CA ALA A 69 -7.03 12.27 -11.93
C ALA A 69 -7.17 11.85 -10.46
N GLN A 70 -8.31 12.15 -9.81
CA GLN A 70 -8.57 11.76 -8.42
C GLN A 70 -8.70 10.25 -8.24
N SER A 71 -9.18 9.55 -9.26
CA SER A 71 -9.22 8.08 -9.26
C SER A 71 -7.82 7.48 -9.32
N ALA A 72 -6.93 8.05 -10.14
CA ALA A 72 -5.54 7.60 -10.27
C ALA A 72 -4.70 7.97 -9.04
N TRP A 73 -4.83 9.20 -8.54
CA TRP A 73 -4.11 9.66 -7.36
C TRP A 73 -4.80 10.88 -6.74
N ASP A 74 -5.32 10.73 -5.53
CA ASP A 74 -5.85 11.85 -4.75
C ASP A 74 -4.70 12.52 -3.98
N LEU A 75 -4.56 13.85 -4.15
CA LEU A 75 -3.58 14.69 -3.47
C LEU A 75 -4.29 15.52 -2.39
N PRO A 76 -4.43 15.03 -1.15
CA PRO A 76 -5.15 15.72 -0.10
C PRO A 76 -4.54 17.08 0.24
N ARG A 77 -5.39 18.04 0.62
CA ARG A 77 -4.95 19.39 1.06
C ARG A 77 -3.94 19.32 2.19
N GLU A 78 -4.12 18.38 3.12
CA GLU A 78 -3.29 18.18 4.30
C GLU A 78 -1.83 17.87 3.95
N LYS A 79 -1.58 17.18 2.84
CA LYS A 79 -0.23 16.98 2.32
C LYS A 79 0.37 18.28 1.80
N LEU A 80 -0.40 19.06 1.07
CA LEU A 80 0.05 20.34 0.50
C LEU A 80 0.26 21.41 1.56
N THR A 81 -0.49 21.39 2.67
CA THR A 81 -0.29 22.30 3.81
C THR A 81 0.79 21.84 4.78
N GLY A 82 1.22 20.56 4.70
CA GLY A 82 2.20 19.96 5.61
C GLY A 82 1.59 19.39 6.90
N ASP A 83 0.25 19.30 6.98
CA ASP A 83 -0.45 18.66 8.10
C ASP A 83 -0.34 17.13 8.03
N GLN A 84 -0.08 16.58 6.83
CA GLN A 84 0.24 15.18 6.60
C GLN A 84 1.53 15.06 5.78
N PRO A 85 2.41 14.11 6.09
CA PRO A 85 3.62 13.88 5.32
C PRO A 85 3.30 13.26 3.94
N PHE A 86 4.14 13.59 2.95
CA PHE A 86 4.23 12.79 1.73
C PHE A 86 4.85 11.43 2.06
N ARG A 87 4.36 10.38 1.43
CA ARG A 87 4.89 9.02 1.55
C ARG A 87 5.83 8.70 0.39
N GLU A 88 6.61 7.64 0.53
CA GLU A 88 7.54 7.17 -0.51
C GLU A 88 6.82 6.97 -1.85
N ALA A 89 5.61 6.39 -1.84
CA ALA A 89 4.79 6.21 -3.06
C ALA A 89 4.33 7.52 -3.70
N ASP A 90 4.05 8.55 -2.89
CA ASP A 90 3.70 9.88 -3.43
C ASP A 90 4.90 10.47 -4.20
N PHE A 91 6.09 10.41 -3.61
CA PHE A 91 7.32 10.91 -4.22
C PHE A 91 7.69 10.13 -5.49
N ALA A 92 7.63 8.81 -5.44
CA ALA A 92 7.91 7.96 -6.59
C ALA A 92 6.98 8.28 -7.76
N ARG A 93 5.68 8.44 -7.49
CA ARG A 93 4.67 8.79 -8.51
C ARG A 93 4.90 10.18 -9.09
N ILE A 94 5.12 11.19 -8.25
CA ILE A 94 5.39 12.56 -8.72
C ILE A 94 6.63 12.57 -9.61
N LYS A 95 7.70 11.92 -9.19
CA LYS A 95 8.95 11.85 -9.96
C LYS A 95 8.74 11.19 -11.31
N LEU A 96 8.02 10.05 -11.33
CA LEU A 96 7.76 9.28 -12.54
C LEU A 96 6.97 10.09 -13.59
N VAL A 97 5.80 10.62 -13.21
CA VAL A 97 4.92 11.31 -14.17
C VAL A 97 5.53 12.60 -14.72
N ILE A 98 6.41 13.24 -13.95
CA ILE A 98 7.19 14.40 -14.40
C ILE A 98 8.33 13.96 -15.33
N ALA A 99 9.06 12.90 -14.99
CA ALA A 99 10.15 12.37 -15.83
C ALA A 99 9.65 11.92 -17.20
N ASN A 100 8.48 11.28 -17.24
CA ASN A 100 7.83 10.82 -18.47
C ASN A 100 7.08 11.94 -19.23
N GLN A 101 7.04 13.16 -18.70
CA GLN A 101 6.29 14.29 -19.27
C GLN A 101 4.78 14.01 -19.43
N GLU A 102 4.22 13.13 -18.59
CA GLU A 102 2.80 12.81 -18.57
C GLU A 102 1.97 13.88 -17.88
N MET A 103 2.56 14.55 -16.90
CA MET A 103 1.91 15.58 -16.06
C MET A 103 2.78 16.83 -15.91
N PRO A 104 2.20 18.03 -15.96
CA PRO A 104 0.79 18.31 -16.31
C PRO A 104 0.49 18.04 -17.79
N PRO A 105 -0.75 17.67 -18.17
CA PRO A 105 -1.10 17.40 -19.57
C PRO A 105 -0.95 18.66 -20.45
N ALA A 106 -0.54 18.50 -21.70
CA ALA A 106 -0.36 19.61 -22.63
C ALA A 106 -1.62 20.48 -22.81
N LYS A 107 -2.82 19.85 -22.82
CA LYS A 107 -4.11 20.57 -22.86
C LYS A 107 -4.33 21.49 -21.65
N TYR A 108 -3.80 21.14 -20.48
CA TYR A 108 -3.89 21.94 -19.27
C TYR A 108 -2.86 23.09 -19.32
N THR A 109 -1.62 22.81 -19.65
CA THR A 109 -0.56 23.82 -19.71
C THR A 109 -0.75 24.84 -20.85
N ALA A 110 -1.51 24.50 -21.89
CA ALA A 110 -1.90 25.44 -22.93
C ALA A 110 -2.74 26.62 -22.39
N LEU A 111 -3.47 26.42 -21.30
CA LEU A 111 -4.30 27.43 -20.63
C LEU A 111 -3.66 27.93 -19.31
N HIS A 112 -2.70 27.20 -18.75
CA HIS A 112 -2.05 27.47 -17.48
C HIS A 112 -0.52 27.42 -17.63
N TRP A 113 0.06 28.50 -18.16
CA TRP A 113 1.50 28.55 -18.43
C TRP A 113 2.36 28.50 -17.16
N ASP A 114 1.82 28.98 -16.04
CA ASP A 114 2.45 28.89 -14.71
C ASP A 114 2.52 27.46 -14.15
N ALA A 115 1.74 26.54 -14.73
CA ALA A 115 1.77 25.12 -14.38
C ALA A 115 2.84 24.32 -15.12
N ILE A 116 3.52 24.93 -16.11
CA ILE A 116 4.56 24.26 -16.89
C ILE A 116 5.73 23.91 -15.98
N ILE A 117 6.12 22.65 -15.98
CA ILE A 117 7.31 22.17 -15.28
C ILE A 117 8.50 22.31 -16.23
N THR A 118 9.23 23.43 -16.08
CA THR A 118 10.46 23.66 -16.84
C THR A 118 11.59 22.74 -16.32
N PRO A 119 12.69 22.53 -17.08
CA PRO A 119 13.82 21.73 -16.61
C PRO A 119 14.38 22.18 -15.24
N ASP A 120 14.42 23.48 -14.98
CA ASP A 120 14.86 24.01 -13.68
C ASP A 120 13.89 23.71 -12.55
N VAL A 121 12.58 23.77 -12.82
CA VAL A 121 11.53 23.40 -11.86
C VAL A 121 11.57 21.90 -11.60
N GLN A 122 11.71 21.08 -12.65
CA GLN A 122 11.87 19.63 -12.53
C GLN A 122 13.08 19.27 -11.66
N LYS A 123 14.24 19.90 -11.91
CA LYS A 123 15.44 19.69 -11.12
C LYS A 123 15.20 19.99 -9.63
N GLN A 124 14.56 21.10 -9.32
CA GLN A 124 14.25 21.49 -7.94
C GLN A 124 13.27 20.54 -7.24
N LEU A 125 12.24 20.06 -7.98
CA LEU A 125 11.31 19.07 -7.46
C LEU A 125 12.04 17.74 -7.18
N PHE A 126 12.89 17.30 -8.09
CA PHE A 126 13.65 16.06 -7.93
C PHE A 126 14.67 16.14 -6.80
N GLU A 127 15.38 17.27 -6.67
CA GLU A 127 16.27 17.48 -5.51
C GLU A 127 15.52 17.40 -4.17
N TYR A 128 14.31 17.95 -4.09
CA TYR A 128 13.48 17.82 -2.89
C TYR A 128 13.05 16.37 -2.66
N ILE A 129 12.59 15.69 -3.70
CA ILE A 129 12.15 14.28 -3.64
C ILE A 129 13.32 13.39 -3.20
N ASP A 130 14.48 13.48 -3.86
CA ASP A 130 15.65 12.63 -3.59
C ASP A 130 16.21 12.81 -2.18
N ASN A 131 16.12 14.04 -1.63
CA ASN A 131 16.49 14.30 -0.24
C ASN A 131 15.52 13.68 0.77
N ASN A 132 14.25 13.51 0.41
CA ASN A 132 13.21 12.96 1.29
C ASN A 132 12.84 11.50 0.97
N ASN A 133 13.22 11.01 -0.20
CA ASN A 133 12.96 9.64 -0.68
C ASN A 133 14.13 9.13 -1.51
N PRO A 134 15.28 8.83 -0.90
CA PRO A 134 16.45 8.33 -1.60
C PRO A 134 16.17 6.94 -2.22
N ASN A 135 16.95 6.57 -3.26
CA ASN A 135 16.88 5.29 -3.99
C ASN A 135 15.61 5.07 -4.82
N ASP A 136 15.07 6.13 -5.43
CA ASP A 136 13.89 6.07 -6.32
C ASP A 136 12.69 5.34 -5.71
N GLY A 137 12.54 5.44 -4.39
CA GLY A 137 11.46 4.80 -3.65
C GLY A 137 11.71 3.32 -3.34
N LEU A 138 12.87 2.77 -3.63
CA LEU A 138 13.21 1.38 -3.32
C LEU A 138 14.26 1.36 -2.19
N THR A 139 13.81 1.11 -0.99
CA THR A 139 14.64 1.20 0.23
C THR A 139 14.94 -0.20 0.77
N PRO A 140 16.21 -0.57 1.02
CA PRO A 140 16.53 -1.86 1.62
C PRO A 140 16.11 -1.91 3.09
N ILE A 141 15.66 -3.06 3.54
CA ILE A 141 15.49 -3.29 4.98
C ILE A 141 16.87 -3.38 5.63
N SER A 142 17.09 -2.54 6.62
CA SER A 142 18.37 -2.42 7.34
C SER A 142 18.14 -2.17 8.83
N LYS A 143 19.20 -2.26 9.63
CA LYS A 143 19.12 -1.97 11.07
C LYS A 143 18.60 -0.56 11.38
N ARG A 144 18.78 0.41 10.47
CA ARG A 144 18.39 1.82 10.67
C ARG A 144 16.87 2.03 10.60
N ASN A 145 16.17 1.16 9.91
CA ASN A 145 14.73 1.29 9.68
C ASN A 145 13.92 0.17 10.35
N MET A 146 14.52 -0.59 11.29
CA MET A 146 13.79 -1.57 12.09
C MET A 146 12.80 -0.87 13.02
N PRO A 147 11.56 -1.39 13.13
CA PRO A 147 10.59 -0.86 14.09
C PRO A 147 11.11 -0.96 15.54
N GLN A 148 10.80 0.06 16.32
CA GLN A 148 11.12 0.03 17.75
C GLN A 148 10.11 -0.82 18.51
N THR A 149 10.59 -1.63 19.44
CA THR A 149 9.77 -2.55 20.24
C THR A 149 10.25 -2.64 21.69
N ASP A 150 9.36 -3.04 22.59
CA ASP A 150 9.65 -3.39 23.97
C ASP A 150 9.78 -4.91 24.10
N ALA A 151 10.93 -5.40 24.56
CA ALA A 151 11.23 -6.83 24.63
C ALA A 151 10.25 -7.63 25.53
N LYS A 152 9.76 -7.04 26.63
CA LYS A 152 8.78 -7.70 27.52
C LYS A 152 7.44 -7.83 26.81
N LYS A 153 7.00 -6.77 26.14
CA LYS A 153 5.77 -6.77 25.37
C LYS A 153 5.86 -7.72 24.18
N VAL A 154 6.99 -7.78 23.48
CA VAL A 154 7.26 -8.74 22.39
C VAL A 154 7.12 -10.17 22.88
N ALA A 155 7.67 -10.53 24.04
CA ALA A 155 7.57 -11.88 24.59
C ALA A 155 6.10 -12.28 24.86
N LEU A 156 5.32 -11.37 25.47
CA LEU A 156 3.87 -11.58 25.67
C LEU A 156 3.11 -11.66 24.36
N GLY A 157 3.42 -10.77 23.42
CA GLY A 157 2.80 -10.74 22.09
C GLY A 157 3.06 -12.03 21.31
N LYS A 158 4.29 -12.56 21.39
CA LYS A 158 4.62 -13.87 20.81
C LYS A 158 3.77 -14.98 21.41
N ALA A 159 3.66 -15.03 22.75
CA ALA A 159 2.80 -16.00 23.41
C ALA A 159 1.35 -15.90 22.95
N LEU A 160 0.80 -14.67 22.87
CA LEU A 160 -0.57 -14.42 22.42
C LEU A 160 -0.78 -14.77 20.94
N PHE A 161 0.18 -14.48 20.06
CA PHE A 161 0.08 -14.78 18.62
C PHE A 161 -0.13 -16.28 18.35
N PHE A 162 0.40 -17.14 19.22
CA PHE A 162 0.24 -18.60 19.15
C PHE A 162 -0.82 -19.14 20.11
N ASP A 163 -1.56 -18.28 20.84
CA ASP A 163 -2.51 -18.68 21.86
C ASP A 163 -3.91 -18.91 21.29
N LYS A 164 -4.36 -20.16 21.33
CA LYS A 164 -5.68 -20.54 20.85
C LYS A 164 -6.83 -20.02 21.72
N ARG A 165 -6.56 -19.57 22.95
CA ARG A 165 -7.57 -18.96 23.82
C ARG A 165 -8.14 -17.66 23.28
N LEU A 166 -7.51 -17.09 22.24
CA LEU A 166 -8.03 -15.92 21.53
C LEU A 166 -9.26 -16.24 20.68
N SER A 167 -9.45 -17.49 20.24
CA SER A 167 -10.66 -17.89 19.51
C SER A 167 -11.77 -18.37 20.44
N GLN A 168 -13.01 -18.33 19.97
CA GLN A 168 -14.19 -18.70 20.75
C GLN A 168 -14.11 -20.13 21.30
N ASP A 169 -13.73 -21.07 20.44
CA ASP A 169 -13.69 -22.50 20.69
C ASP A 169 -12.28 -23.02 21.05
N ASN A 170 -11.30 -22.16 21.19
CA ASN A 170 -9.90 -22.47 21.47
C ASN A 170 -9.23 -23.34 20.38
N THR A 171 -9.67 -23.25 19.13
CA THR A 171 -9.10 -24.03 18.01
C THR A 171 -8.08 -23.24 17.21
N LEU A 172 -8.23 -21.90 17.10
CA LEU A 172 -7.48 -21.03 16.22
C LEU A 172 -6.64 -20.01 17.01
N ASN A 173 -5.53 -19.62 16.41
CA ASN A 173 -4.68 -18.50 16.84
C ASN A 173 -4.25 -17.70 15.59
N CYS A 174 -3.45 -16.64 15.76
CA CYS A 174 -3.01 -15.81 14.62
C CYS A 174 -2.18 -16.64 13.63
N ALA A 175 -1.30 -17.54 14.11
CA ALA A 175 -0.49 -18.40 13.26
C ALA A 175 -1.29 -19.42 12.45
N SER A 176 -2.58 -19.66 12.77
CA SER A 176 -3.44 -20.53 11.98
C SER A 176 -3.68 -20.01 10.57
N CYS A 177 -3.76 -18.67 10.41
CA CYS A 177 -3.91 -18.00 9.12
C CYS A 177 -2.64 -17.28 8.67
N HIS A 178 -1.66 -17.10 9.58
CA HIS A 178 -0.41 -16.40 9.33
C HIS A 178 0.79 -17.27 9.72
N GLY A 179 0.90 -18.46 9.09
CA GLY A 179 2.00 -19.40 9.32
C GLY A 179 3.35 -18.81 8.95
N LEU A 180 4.26 -18.70 9.93
CA LEU A 180 5.56 -18.09 9.70
C LEU A 180 6.48 -18.94 8.81
N ASP A 181 6.20 -20.23 8.69
CA ASP A 181 6.80 -21.17 7.75
C ASP A 181 6.21 -21.12 6.35
N LYS A 182 5.06 -20.41 6.18
CA LYS A 182 4.33 -20.24 4.92
C LYS A 182 4.36 -18.80 4.41
N GLY A 183 5.46 -18.10 4.62
CA GLY A 183 5.57 -16.70 4.22
C GLY A 183 4.68 -15.73 5.01
N GLY A 184 4.20 -16.13 6.21
CA GLY A 184 3.30 -15.32 7.04
C GLY A 184 1.85 -15.29 6.55
N THR A 185 1.44 -16.29 5.75
CA THR A 185 0.08 -16.52 5.23
C THR A 185 -0.35 -17.96 5.52
N ASP A 186 -1.54 -18.36 5.11
CA ASP A 186 -1.97 -19.76 5.12
C ASP A 186 -1.82 -20.46 3.76
N GLN A 187 -1.47 -19.70 2.72
CA GLN A 187 -1.34 -20.17 1.33
C GLN A 187 -2.63 -20.77 0.77
N THR A 188 -3.78 -20.31 1.25
CA THR A 188 -5.11 -20.70 0.75
C THR A 188 -5.79 -19.51 0.08
N GLN A 189 -6.77 -19.78 -0.79
CA GLN A 189 -7.52 -18.72 -1.45
C GLN A 189 -8.18 -17.78 -0.44
N VAL A 190 -8.81 -18.36 0.57
CA VAL A 190 -9.39 -17.68 1.73
C VAL A 190 -9.21 -18.53 2.97
N SER A 191 -8.97 -17.91 4.11
CA SER A 191 -8.76 -18.59 5.38
C SER A 191 -10.04 -19.27 5.89
N ILE A 192 -9.85 -20.32 6.70
CA ILE A 192 -10.92 -21.03 7.39
C ILE A 192 -10.93 -20.59 8.86
N GLY A 193 -12.03 -20.03 9.30
CA GLY A 193 -12.24 -19.61 10.68
C GLY A 193 -12.90 -20.68 11.56
N VAL A 194 -13.31 -20.26 12.76
CA VAL A 194 -14.02 -21.12 13.71
C VAL A 194 -15.22 -21.80 13.05
N HIS A 195 -15.52 -23.02 13.49
CA HIS A 195 -16.62 -23.85 12.95
C HIS A 195 -16.52 -24.12 11.44
N GLY A 196 -15.32 -24.02 10.84
CA GLY A 196 -15.10 -24.26 9.41
C GLY A 196 -15.65 -23.18 8.48
N GLN A 197 -15.95 -21.99 9.01
CA GLN A 197 -16.45 -20.86 8.21
C GLN A 197 -15.37 -20.34 7.27
N LYS A 198 -15.73 -20.05 6.02
CA LYS A 198 -14.81 -19.50 5.02
C LYS A 198 -14.78 -17.99 5.11
N GLY A 199 -13.58 -17.41 5.15
CA GLY A 199 -13.37 -16.00 4.95
C GLY A 199 -13.80 -15.53 3.54
N SER A 200 -13.81 -14.23 3.33
CA SER A 200 -14.21 -13.63 2.05
C SER A 200 -13.04 -13.03 1.28
N ILE A 201 -11.85 -12.99 1.88
CA ILE A 201 -10.69 -12.31 1.34
C ILE A 201 -9.41 -13.10 1.66
N ASN A 202 -8.42 -13.02 0.77
CA ASN A 202 -7.11 -13.66 0.98
C ASN A 202 -6.37 -13.03 2.16
N SER A 203 -5.73 -13.87 2.97
CA SER A 203 -4.98 -13.45 4.16
C SER A 203 -3.64 -12.83 3.75
N PRO A 204 -3.41 -11.53 3.96
CA PRO A 204 -2.14 -10.90 3.63
C PRO A 204 -1.05 -11.37 4.60
N THR A 205 0.21 -11.35 4.15
CA THR A 205 1.33 -11.69 5.00
C THR A 205 1.45 -10.77 6.22
N VAL A 206 1.80 -11.35 7.38
CA VAL A 206 2.19 -10.60 8.59
C VAL A 206 3.64 -10.13 8.53
N PHE A 207 4.49 -10.75 7.68
CA PHE A 207 5.85 -10.28 7.52
C PHE A 207 5.88 -8.87 6.93
N ASN A 208 6.71 -8.02 7.52
CA ASN A 208 6.90 -6.63 7.13
C ASN A 208 5.63 -5.74 7.25
N ALA A 209 4.54 -6.24 7.86
CA ALA A 209 3.29 -5.49 8.02
C ALA A 209 3.47 -4.19 8.83
N ALA A 210 4.50 -4.10 9.66
CA ALA A 210 4.86 -2.89 10.41
C ALA A 210 5.24 -1.69 9.52
N TYR A 211 5.62 -1.92 8.28
CA TYR A 211 5.92 -0.86 7.31
C TYR A 211 4.71 -0.38 6.52
N ASN A 212 3.56 -1.04 6.64
CA ASN A 212 2.33 -0.58 6.03
C ASN A 212 1.79 0.66 6.75
N PHE A 213 1.26 1.62 6.00
CA PHE A 213 0.69 2.85 6.59
C PHE A 213 -0.68 2.63 7.26
N CYS A 214 -1.36 1.54 6.94
CA CYS A 214 -2.58 1.05 7.56
C CYS A 214 -2.72 -0.46 7.30
N GLN A 215 -3.66 -1.13 7.98
CA GLN A 215 -3.81 -2.57 7.90
C GLN A 215 -5.12 -2.97 7.23
N PHE A 216 -5.23 -4.24 6.82
CA PHE A 216 -6.23 -4.84 5.94
C PHE A 216 -6.14 -4.34 4.49
N TRP A 217 -6.80 -5.06 3.57
CA TRP A 217 -6.88 -4.70 2.16
C TRP A 217 -7.60 -3.36 1.92
N ASP A 218 -8.62 -3.07 2.72
CA ASP A 218 -9.44 -1.85 2.67
C ASP A 218 -8.91 -0.70 3.54
N GLY A 219 -7.88 -0.97 4.36
CA GLY A 219 -7.24 0.02 5.22
C GLY A 219 -8.08 0.48 6.39
N ARG A 220 -9.07 -0.32 6.83
CA ARG A 220 -9.96 0.05 7.93
C ARG A 220 -9.29 0.13 9.30
N ALA A 221 -8.14 -0.52 9.49
CA ALA A 221 -7.36 -0.39 10.72
C ALA A 221 -6.14 0.52 10.50
N ARG A 222 -5.97 1.47 11.40
CA ARG A 222 -4.93 2.48 11.37
C ARG A 222 -3.52 1.92 11.56
N ASP A 223 -3.39 0.91 12.42
CA ASP A 223 -2.13 0.30 12.82
C ASP A 223 -2.30 -1.19 13.17
N LEU A 224 -1.20 -1.86 13.54
CA LEU A 224 -1.20 -3.27 13.93
C LEU A 224 -2.02 -3.54 15.19
N GLN A 225 -2.03 -2.59 16.15
CA GLN A 225 -2.80 -2.75 17.38
C GLN A 225 -4.30 -2.75 17.11
N GLU A 226 -4.78 -1.84 16.28
CA GLU A 226 -6.19 -1.80 15.88
C GLU A 226 -6.55 -3.02 15.01
N GLN A 227 -5.64 -3.44 14.12
CA GLN A 227 -5.85 -4.60 13.27
C GLN A 227 -6.05 -5.88 14.09
N SER A 228 -5.20 -6.12 15.11
CA SER A 228 -5.22 -7.38 15.87
C SER A 228 -6.54 -7.61 16.64
N ALA A 229 -7.32 -6.54 16.89
CA ALA A 229 -8.64 -6.65 17.48
C ALA A 229 -9.70 -7.23 16.51
N GLY A 230 -9.55 -7.00 15.21
CA GLY A 230 -10.53 -7.37 14.19
C GLY A 230 -10.77 -8.88 14.12
N PRO A 231 -9.76 -9.71 13.83
CA PRO A 231 -9.88 -11.15 13.72
C PRO A 231 -10.47 -11.83 14.97
N VAL A 232 -10.08 -11.35 16.16
CA VAL A 232 -10.59 -11.90 17.44
C VAL A 232 -12.11 -11.78 17.51
N THR A 233 -12.67 -10.65 17.08
CA THR A 233 -14.09 -10.36 17.21
C THR A 233 -14.92 -10.70 15.95
N ASN A 234 -14.25 -11.03 14.86
CA ASN A 234 -14.94 -11.39 13.61
C ASN A 234 -15.57 -12.80 13.74
N PRO A 235 -16.90 -12.95 13.60
CA PRO A 235 -17.58 -14.24 13.76
C PRO A 235 -17.15 -15.30 12.74
N VAL A 236 -16.67 -14.91 11.56
CA VAL A 236 -16.18 -15.84 10.53
C VAL A 236 -14.68 -16.10 10.59
N GLU A 237 -13.97 -15.50 11.57
CA GLU A 237 -12.55 -15.75 11.83
C GLU A 237 -12.37 -16.42 13.19
N MET A 238 -12.13 -15.69 14.27
CA MET A 238 -11.92 -16.25 15.61
C MET A 238 -13.19 -16.28 16.49
N GLY A 239 -14.23 -15.52 16.12
CA GLY A 239 -15.58 -15.55 16.70
C GLY A 239 -15.68 -15.27 18.19
N SER A 240 -14.69 -14.60 18.80
CA SER A 240 -14.60 -14.37 20.22
C SER A 240 -14.98 -12.93 20.60
N ASN A 241 -14.85 -12.59 21.87
CA ASN A 241 -14.89 -11.21 22.38
C ASN A 241 -13.81 -11.04 23.46
N PHE A 242 -13.39 -9.81 23.69
CA PHE A 242 -12.26 -9.56 24.61
C PHE A 242 -12.58 -9.83 26.08
N ASP A 243 -13.83 -9.76 26.51
CA ASP A 243 -14.20 -10.07 27.90
C ASP A 243 -13.99 -11.57 28.18
N ASP A 244 -14.35 -12.42 27.25
CA ASP A 244 -14.13 -13.87 27.35
C ASP A 244 -12.66 -14.24 27.18
N VAL A 245 -11.94 -13.59 26.27
CA VAL A 245 -10.49 -13.77 26.13
C VAL A 245 -9.77 -13.41 27.43
N VAL A 246 -10.08 -12.27 28.05
CA VAL A 246 -9.51 -11.86 29.33
C VAL A 246 -9.78 -12.91 30.40
N LYS A 247 -11.04 -13.37 30.55
CA LYS A 247 -11.38 -14.42 31.54
C LYS A 247 -10.57 -15.70 31.31
N LYS A 248 -10.44 -16.16 30.06
CA LYS A 248 -9.65 -17.36 29.73
C LYS A 248 -8.17 -17.20 30.10
N LEU A 249 -7.58 -16.03 29.78
CA LEU A 249 -6.18 -15.74 30.09
C LEU A 249 -5.92 -15.55 31.60
N GLU A 250 -6.87 -15.01 32.34
CA GLU A 250 -6.76 -14.82 33.80
C GLU A 250 -6.76 -16.14 34.58
N MET A 251 -7.30 -17.22 34.05
CA MET A 251 -7.25 -18.55 34.63
C MET A 251 -5.83 -19.13 34.64
N ASP A 252 -4.92 -18.60 33.81
CA ASP A 252 -3.50 -18.95 33.78
C ASP A 252 -2.72 -18.02 34.74
N ALA A 253 -2.56 -18.41 35.96
CA ALA A 253 -1.91 -17.58 36.99
C ALA A 253 -0.45 -17.19 36.63
N PRO A 254 0.40 -18.09 36.09
CA PRO A 254 1.72 -17.75 35.58
C PRO A 254 1.67 -16.68 34.47
N PHE A 255 0.80 -16.85 33.47
CA PHE A 255 0.64 -15.89 32.39
C PHE A 255 0.15 -14.53 32.89
N LYS A 256 -0.89 -14.53 33.74
CA LYS A 256 -1.40 -13.31 34.40
C LYS A 256 -0.31 -12.58 35.18
N LYS A 257 0.51 -13.28 35.93
CA LYS A 257 1.63 -12.68 36.69
C LYS A 257 2.64 -12.02 35.74
N GLN A 258 3.06 -12.71 34.69
CA GLN A 258 3.97 -12.16 33.67
C GLN A 258 3.34 -10.95 32.98
N PHE A 259 2.04 -11.00 32.67
CA PHE A 259 1.32 -9.92 32.00
C PHE A 259 1.32 -8.64 32.89
N VAL A 260 0.96 -8.74 34.17
CA VAL A 260 0.94 -7.61 35.12
C VAL A 260 2.33 -6.99 35.33
N GLN A 261 3.41 -7.78 35.26
CA GLN A 261 4.78 -7.24 35.29
C GLN A 261 5.13 -6.34 34.12
N THR A 262 4.45 -6.50 33.01
CA THR A 262 4.66 -5.69 31.77
C THR A 262 3.62 -4.59 31.61
N TYR A 263 2.38 -4.89 31.98
CA TYR A 263 1.23 -3.99 31.98
C TYR A 263 0.64 -3.92 33.39
N PRO A 264 1.01 -2.91 34.20
CA PRO A 264 0.56 -2.81 35.60
C PRO A 264 -0.97 -2.72 35.77
N ASP A 265 -1.67 -2.23 34.76
CA ASP A 265 -3.14 -2.17 34.66
C ASP A 265 -3.78 -3.51 34.25
N GLY A 266 -2.98 -4.55 34.04
CA GLY A 266 -3.43 -5.93 33.85
C GLY A 266 -3.92 -6.25 32.45
N LEU A 267 -4.65 -7.38 32.35
CA LEU A 267 -5.23 -7.90 31.11
C LEU A 267 -6.41 -7.02 30.67
N SER A 268 -6.34 -6.54 29.44
CA SER A 268 -7.40 -5.76 28.81
C SER A 268 -7.29 -5.89 27.29
N LYS A 269 -8.35 -5.58 26.55
CA LYS A 269 -8.30 -5.48 25.06
C LYS A 269 -7.11 -4.67 24.62
N LYS A 270 -6.92 -3.47 25.21
CA LYS A 270 -5.84 -2.54 24.85
C LYS A 270 -4.46 -3.17 25.00
N ASN A 271 -4.20 -3.81 26.13
CA ASN A 271 -2.89 -4.36 26.45
C ASN A 271 -2.60 -5.65 25.69
N ILE A 272 -3.62 -6.50 25.47
CA ILE A 272 -3.52 -7.71 24.64
C ILE A 272 -3.17 -7.33 23.20
N THR A 273 -3.90 -6.37 22.60
CA THR A 273 -3.66 -5.94 21.22
C THR A 273 -2.34 -5.18 21.07
N ASP A 274 -1.92 -4.38 22.07
CA ASP A 274 -0.60 -3.75 22.07
C ASP A 274 0.52 -4.81 22.09
N ALA A 275 0.41 -5.82 22.95
CA ALA A 275 1.41 -6.89 22.99
C ALA A 275 1.52 -7.64 21.67
N ILE A 276 0.39 -8.00 21.04
CA ILE A 276 0.39 -8.65 19.72
C ILE A 276 1.07 -7.75 18.69
N ALA A 277 0.70 -6.48 18.63
CA ALA A 277 1.31 -5.51 17.72
C ALA A 277 2.82 -5.35 17.94
N GLN A 278 3.30 -5.37 19.18
CA GLN A 278 4.74 -5.31 19.49
C GLN A 278 5.48 -6.55 18.95
N TYR A 279 4.87 -7.72 19.03
CA TYR A 279 5.44 -8.92 18.41
C TYR A 279 5.42 -8.84 16.89
N GLU A 280 4.31 -8.45 16.28
CA GLU A 280 4.21 -8.32 14.81
C GLU A 280 5.23 -7.33 14.24
N LYS A 281 5.59 -6.27 14.97
CA LYS A 281 6.68 -5.36 14.61
C LYS A 281 8.05 -6.04 14.50
N THR A 282 8.24 -7.20 15.11
CA THR A 282 9.48 -8.00 15.00
C THR A 282 9.48 -8.94 13.80
N LEU A 283 8.34 -9.14 13.14
CA LEU A 283 8.21 -10.02 11.98
C LEU A 283 8.74 -9.33 10.72
N ILE A 284 10.02 -9.03 10.72
CA ILE A 284 10.72 -8.34 9.65
C ILE A 284 11.66 -9.30 8.95
N THR A 285 11.73 -9.21 7.62
CA THR A 285 12.52 -10.12 6.77
C THR A 285 13.59 -9.37 5.98
N PRO A 286 14.70 -8.96 6.62
CA PRO A 286 15.82 -8.29 5.97
C PRO A 286 16.63 -9.26 5.12
N ASN A 287 17.71 -8.73 4.50
CA ASN A 287 18.75 -9.48 3.81
C ASN A 287 18.28 -10.29 2.60
N SER A 288 17.17 -9.91 1.98
CA SER A 288 16.84 -10.48 0.68
C SER A 288 17.99 -10.24 -0.33
N PRO A 289 18.13 -11.06 -1.36
CA PRO A 289 19.10 -10.77 -2.44
C PRO A 289 18.92 -9.35 -2.99
N TYR A 290 17.68 -8.87 -3.09
CA TYR A 290 17.39 -7.51 -3.52
C TYR A 290 17.86 -6.44 -2.52
N ASP A 291 17.71 -6.65 -1.21
CA ASP A 291 18.27 -5.74 -0.19
C ASP A 291 19.80 -5.64 -0.30
N LYS A 292 20.49 -6.77 -0.55
CA LYS A 292 21.94 -6.82 -0.75
C LYS A 292 22.35 -6.04 -2.00
N PHE A 293 21.62 -6.22 -3.09
CA PHE A 293 21.83 -5.48 -4.33
C PHE A 293 21.66 -3.96 -4.14
N LEU A 294 20.61 -3.52 -3.45
CA LEU A 294 20.39 -2.11 -3.12
C LEU A 294 21.48 -1.52 -2.21
N ARG A 295 22.17 -2.35 -1.43
CA ARG A 295 23.35 -1.96 -0.64
C ARG A 295 24.65 -1.95 -1.41
N GLY A 296 24.62 -2.26 -2.72
CA GLY A 296 25.78 -2.23 -3.61
C GLY A 296 26.42 -3.59 -3.91
N GLU A 297 25.87 -4.70 -3.40
CA GLU A 297 26.34 -6.06 -3.70
C GLU A 297 25.84 -6.48 -5.09
N LYS A 298 26.54 -6.04 -6.15
CA LYS A 298 26.08 -6.20 -7.54
C LYS A 298 25.81 -7.65 -7.96
N ASP A 299 26.47 -8.61 -7.36
CA ASP A 299 26.34 -10.05 -7.68
C ASP A 299 25.25 -10.75 -6.84
N ALA A 300 24.55 -10.02 -6.00
CA ALA A 300 23.42 -10.55 -5.23
C ALA A 300 22.21 -10.93 -6.10
N LEU A 301 22.11 -10.36 -7.30
CA LEU A 301 21.08 -10.71 -8.29
C LEU A 301 21.71 -11.43 -9.48
N THR A 302 21.02 -12.46 -9.99
CA THR A 302 21.34 -13.10 -11.26
C THR A 302 21.12 -12.15 -12.44
N ALA A 303 21.68 -12.47 -13.61
CA ALA A 303 21.45 -11.67 -14.83
C ALA A 303 19.97 -11.56 -15.17
N GLN A 304 19.19 -12.65 -15.00
CA GLN A 304 17.75 -12.65 -15.23
C GLN A 304 17.01 -11.74 -14.23
N GLN A 305 17.36 -11.80 -12.95
CA GLN A 305 16.77 -10.94 -11.92
C GLN A 305 17.08 -9.46 -12.14
N LYS A 306 18.28 -9.13 -12.65
CA LYS A 306 18.65 -7.75 -13.01
C LYS A 306 17.78 -7.25 -14.17
N ARG A 307 17.64 -8.03 -15.25
CA ARG A 307 16.72 -7.67 -16.35
C ARG A 307 15.27 -7.50 -15.85
N GLY A 308 14.79 -8.41 -15.00
CA GLY A 308 13.47 -8.30 -14.39
C GLY A 308 13.29 -7.03 -13.54
N CYS A 309 14.34 -6.61 -12.81
CA CYS A 309 14.34 -5.34 -12.08
C CYS A 309 14.24 -4.14 -13.03
N GLU A 310 15.00 -4.13 -14.12
CA GLU A 310 14.94 -3.09 -15.15
C GLU A 310 13.55 -3.03 -15.80
N LEU A 311 12.95 -4.18 -16.11
CA LEU A 311 11.59 -4.28 -16.65
C LEU A 311 10.54 -3.81 -15.62
N PHE A 312 10.70 -4.14 -14.34
CA PHE A 312 9.82 -3.69 -13.27
C PHE A 312 9.81 -2.15 -13.16
N LEU A 313 10.97 -1.53 -13.29
CA LEU A 313 11.11 -0.07 -13.26
C LEU A 313 10.56 0.58 -14.55
N SER A 314 10.94 0.07 -15.73
CA SER A 314 10.52 0.63 -17.01
C SER A 314 9.04 0.45 -17.33
N ASN A 315 8.38 -0.55 -16.75
CA ASN A 315 6.93 -0.73 -16.82
C ASN A 315 6.17 -0.07 -15.64
N ASN A 316 6.77 0.93 -14.99
CA ASN A 316 6.15 1.77 -13.96
C ASN A 316 5.65 1.04 -12.69
N CYS A 317 5.98 -0.23 -12.49
CA CYS A 317 5.51 -1.00 -11.33
C CYS A 317 5.91 -0.34 -10.00
N ALA A 318 7.10 0.27 -9.96
CA ALA A 318 7.61 0.98 -8.78
C ALA A 318 6.85 2.25 -8.43
N SER A 319 5.96 2.77 -9.30
CA SER A 319 5.11 3.93 -8.99
C SER A 319 4.14 3.65 -7.84
N CYS A 320 3.69 2.39 -7.71
CA CYS A 320 2.79 1.92 -6.66
C CYS A 320 3.51 0.99 -5.67
N HIS A 321 4.38 0.11 -6.19
CA HIS A 321 5.16 -0.85 -5.41
C HIS A 321 6.53 -0.27 -5.02
N SER A 322 6.51 0.85 -4.31
CA SER A 322 7.70 1.58 -3.83
C SER A 322 7.88 1.45 -2.32
N GLY A 323 8.93 2.09 -1.82
CA GLY A 323 9.26 2.15 -0.41
C GLY A 323 9.94 0.90 0.13
N ILE A 324 10.21 0.94 1.42
CA ILE A 324 10.87 -0.15 2.15
C ILE A 324 10.11 -1.48 2.02
N ASN A 325 8.79 -1.42 1.91
CA ASN A 325 7.94 -2.59 1.81
C ASN A 325 7.56 -2.96 0.36
N MET A 326 8.04 -2.22 -0.63
CA MET A 326 7.64 -2.38 -2.03
C MET A 326 6.10 -2.45 -2.16
N GLY A 327 5.42 -1.50 -1.53
CA GLY A 327 3.96 -1.42 -1.38
C GLY A 327 3.58 -1.00 0.04
N GLY A 328 2.30 -1.10 0.39
CA GLY A 328 1.78 -0.74 1.71
C GLY A 328 1.69 0.76 1.98
N GLN A 329 1.85 1.63 0.98
CA GLN A 329 1.96 3.07 1.14
C GLN A 329 0.83 3.87 0.50
N SER A 330 0.02 3.25 -0.36
CA SER A 330 -1.10 3.90 -1.06
C SER A 330 -2.29 2.96 -1.23
N PHE A 331 -3.40 3.53 -1.67
CA PHE A 331 -4.56 2.79 -2.18
C PHE A 331 -4.63 2.98 -3.68
N GLU A 332 -4.77 1.87 -4.42
CA GLU A 332 -4.91 1.90 -5.86
C GLU A 332 -6.15 1.15 -6.32
N LYS A 333 -6.79 1.67 -7.37
CA LYS A 333 -7.93 1.01 -8.01
C LYS A 333 -7.44 -0.19 -8.81
N MET A 334 -8.01 -1.35 -8.55
CA MET A 334 -7.74 -2.52 -9.38
C MET A 334 -8.41 -2.34 -10.74
N GLY A 335 -7.60 -2.35 -11.80
CA GLY A 335 -8.10 -2.15 -13.16
C GLY A 335 -8.23 -0.67 -13.56
N VAL A 336 -7.13 0.09 -13.48
CA VAL A 336 -7.08 1.51 -13.92
C VAL A 336 -7.21 1.65 -15.43
N LYS A 337 -6.56 0.76 -16.19
CA LYS A 337 -6.51 0.82 -17.67
C LYS A 337 -7.59 -0.01 -18.34
N ALA A 338 -8.09 -1.06 -17.66
CA ALA A 338 -9.18 -1.90 -18.17
C ALA A 338 -9.96 -2.53 -17.01
N ASP A 339 -11.18 -2.99 -17.25
CA ASP A 339 -12.02 -3.60 -16.23
C ASP A 339 -11.54 -5.01 -15.89
N TYR A 340 -10.72 -5.10 -14.83
CA TYR A 340 -10.23 -6.37 -14.29
C TYR A 340 -11.37 -7.29 -13.83
N PHE A 341 -12.38 -6.75 -13.13
CA PHE A 341 -13.43 -7.57 -12.54
C PHE A 341 -14.34 -8.20 -13.60
N ALA A 342 -14.67 -7.45 -14.66
CA ALA A 342 -15.40 -8.01 -15.80
C ALA A 342 -14.59 -9.12 -16.47
N TRP A 343 -13.30 -8.87 -16.74
CA TRP A 343 -12.41 -9.87 -17.34
C TRP A 343 -12.25 -11.12 -16.46
N ARG A 344 -11.97 -10.95 -15.15
CA ARG A 344 -11.85 -12.03 -14.16
C ARG A 344 -13.09 -12.94 -14.18
N ASN A 345 -14.29 -12.33 -14.16
CA ASN A 345 -15.54 -13.06 -14.09
C ASN A 345 -15.86 -13.82 -15.39
N ILE A 346 -15.54 -13.23 -16.56
CA ILE A 346 -15.68 -13.89 -17.86
C ILE A 346 -14.76 -15.13 -17.94
N HIS A 347 -13.52 -15.00 -17.49
CA HIS A 347 -12.52 -16.08 -17.52
C HIS A 347 -12.61 -17.01 -16.31
N LYS A 348 -13.54 -16.75 -15.37
CA LYS A 348 -13.74 -17.51 -14.13
C LYS A 348 -12.45 -17.72 -13.33
N LEU A 349 -11.56 -16.73 -13.36
CA LEU A 349 -10.28 -16.80 -12.68
C LEU A 349 -10.50 -17.00 -11.17
N GLY A 350 -9.83 -17.99 -10.56
CA GLY A 350 -10.06 -18.36 -9.16
C GLY A 350 -11.48 -18.81 -8.84
N GLY A 351 -12.28 -19.22 -9.86
CA GLY A 351 -13.67 -19.61 -9.71
C GLY A 351 -14.67 -18.45 -9.59
N HIS A 352 -14.22 -17.20 -9.74
CA HIS A 352 -15.09 -16.03 -9.66
C HIS A 352 -15.95 -15.86 -10.91
N THR A 353 -17.25 -15.63 -10.72
CA THR A 353 -18.23 -15.42 -11.81
C THR A 353 -18.99 -14.12 -11.69
N LYS A 354 -18.86 -13.43 -10.56
CA LYS A 354 -19.51 -12.14 -10.26
C LYS A 354 -18.70 -11.35 -9.23
N ILE A 355 -18.96 -10.06 -9.17
CA ILE A 355 -18.44 -9.16 -8.13
C ILE A 355 -19.08 -9.55 -6.78
N ASN A 356 -18.27 -9.59 -5.72
CA ASN A 356 -18.70 -9.83 -4.35
C ASN A 356 -18.39 -8.63 -3.44
N MET A 357 -18.74 -8.73 -2.15
CA MET A 357 -18.53 -7.64 -1.20
C MET A 357 -17.03 -7.31 -1.02
N ALA A 358 -16.14 -8.31 -1.00
CA ALA A 358 -14.71 -8.09 -0.85
C ALA A 358 -14.10 -7.30 -2.02
N ASP A 359 -14.66 -7.44 -3.23
CA ASP A 359 -14.22 -6.72 -4.42
C ASP A 359 -14.43 -5.19 -4.30
N ASN A 360 -15.36 -4.74 -3.46
CA ASN A 360 -15.56 -3.30 -3.26
C ASN A 360 -14.36 -2.60 -2.59
N GLY A 361 -13.44 -3.35 -1.98
CA GLY A 361 -12.20 -2.86 -1.40
C GLY A 361 -12.43 -1.75 -0.36
N ARG A 362 -11.71 -0.64 -0.48
CA ARG A 362 -11.77 0.50 0.44
C ARG A 362 -13.16 1.11 0.60
N PHE A 363 -14.03 0.99 -0.39
CA PHE A 363 -15.43 1.43 -0.27
C PHE A 363 -16.12 0.82 0.94
N ASN A 364 -15.82 -0.43 1.32
CA ASN A 364 -16.40 -1.08 2.49
C ASN A 364 -16.10 -0.33 3.80
N ALA A 365 -14.93 0.31 3.89
CA ALA A 365 -14.52 1.09 5.05
C ALA A 365 -15.00 2.55 5.02
N THR A 366 -15.07 3.17 3.82
CA THR A 366 -15.29 4.62 3.70
C THR A 366 -16.68 5.01 3.23
N GLN A 367 -17.40 4.10 2.56
CA GLN A 367 -18.67 4.32 1.87
C GLN A 367 -18.61 5.41 0.78
N LYS A 368 -17.40 5.80 0.34
CA LYS A 368 -17.18 6.75 -0.73
C LYS A 368 -17.10 6.03 -2.07
N GLN A 369 -17.91 6.41 -3.07
CA GLN A 369 -17.91 5.79 -4.40
C GLN A 369 -16.53 5.89 -5.09
N SER A 370 -15.78 6.97 -4.86
CA SER A 370 -14.42 7.14 -5.37
C SER A 370 -13.42 6.10 -4.83
N ASP A 371 -13.75 5.42 -3.74
CA ASP A 371 -12.92 4.38 -3.12
C ASP A 371 -13.29 2.95 -3.55
N ARG A 372 -14.32 2.82 -4.40
CA ARG A 372 -14.75 1.50 -4.89
C ARG A 372 -13.67 0.86 -5.75
N PHE A 373 -13.41 -0.42 -5.49
CA PHE A 373 -12.36 -1.21 -6.13
C PHE A 373 -10.92 -0.74 -5.82
N LYS A 374 -10.74 0.17 -4.86
CA LYS A 374 -9.41 0.52 -4.36
C LYS A 374 -9.00 -0.42 -3.25
N PHE A 375 -7.73 -0.83 -3.30
CA PHE A 375 -7.10 -1.67 -2.27
C PHE A 375 -5.79 -1.04 -1.84
N LYS A 376 -5.42 -1.26 -0.57
CA LYS A 376 -4.05 -0.98 -0.15
C LYS A 376 -3.11 -1.80 -1.04
N VAL A 377 -2.14 -1.13 -1.67
CA VAL A 377 -1.13 -1.81 -2.49
C VAL A 377 -0.42 -2.84 -1.62
N PRO A 378 -0.46 -4.12 -1.95
CA PRO A 378 0.20 -5.14 -1.14
C PRO A 378 1.72 -5.02 -1.22
N THR A 379 2.40 -5.52 -0.20
CA THR A 379 3.86 -5.68 -0.25
C THR A 379 4.26 -6.67 -1.33
N LEU A 380 5.36 -6.39 -2.03
CA LEU A 380 6.02 -7.37 -2.90
C LEU A 380 7.20 -8.07 -2.22
N ARG A 381 7.51 -7.72 -0.97
CA ARG A 381 8.49 -8.51 -0.23
C ARG A 381 7.93 -9.89 0.10
N ASN A 382 8.75 -10.91 -0.10
CA ASN A 382 8.38 -12.32 0.06
C ASN A 382 7.28 -12.80 -0.91
N ILE A 383 6.94 -12.05 -1.94
CA ILE A 383 5.78 -12.32 -2.78
C ILE A 383 5.82 -13.72 -3.42
N ALA A 384 7.01 -14.24 -3.75
CA ALA A 384 7.15 -15.56 -4.35
C ALA A 384 6.65 -16.72 -3.47
N ILE A 385 6.50 -16.50 -2.16
CA ILE A 385 6.07 -17.52 -1.19
C ILE A 385 4.74 -17.19 -0.53
N THR A 386 4.04 -16.14 -0.96
CA THR A 386 2.76 -15.70 -0.40
C THR A 386 1.58 -15.88 -1.36
N TYR A 387 1.66 -16.88 -2.22
CA TYR A 387 0.54 -17.29 -3.07
C TYR A 387 -0.64 -17.81 -2.22
N PRO A 388 -1.87 -17.79 -2.76
CA PRO A 388 -2.32 -17.20 -4.03
C PRO A 388 -2.40 -15.67 -3.97
N TYR A 389 -2.37 -15.03 -5.15
CA TYR A 389 -2.25 -13.60 -5.30
C TYR A 389 -3.60 -12.89 -5.42
N PHE A 390 -3.56 -11.57 -5.23
CA PHE A 390 -4.68 -10.64 -5.17
C PHE A 390 -5.52 -10.78 -3.89
N HIS A 391 -6.42 -9.83 -3.68
CA HIS A 391 -7.32 -9.81 -2.52
C HIS A 391 -8.27 -11.02 -2.45
N ASP A 392 -8.50 -11.66 -3.58
CA ASP A 392 -9.42 -12.78 -3.75
C ASP A 392 -8.71 -14.13 -3.97
N GLY A 393 -7.38 -14.14 -3.92
CA GLY A 393 -6.59 -15.36 -4.14
C GLY A 393 -6.83 -15.99 -5.50
N SER A 394 -7.11 -15.19 -6.54
CA SER A 394 -7.58 -15.70 -7.83
C SER A 394 -6.53 -16.42 -8.66
N THR A 395 -5.23 -16.26 -8.40
CA THR A 395 -4.16 -17.01 -9.07
C THR A 395 -3.02 -17.35 -8.13
N SER A 396 -2.42 -18.53 -8.31
CA SER A 396 -1.20 -18.96 -7.61
C SER A 396 0.06 -18.83 -8.47
N ASP A 397 -0.09 -18.46 -9.73
CA ASP A 397 1.03 -18.29 -10.67
C ASP A 397 1.53 -16.84 -10.64
N LEU A 398 2.78 -16.65 -10.20
CA LEU A 398 3.39 -15.31 -10.11
C LEU A 398 3.58 -14.66 -11.49
N VAL A 399 3.89 -15.44 -12.53
CA VAL A 399 4.00 -14.92 -13.90
C VAL A 399 2.66 -14.40 -14.39
N GLN A 400 1.60 -15.18 -14.16
CA GLN A 400 0.23 -14.76 -14.49
C GLN A 400 -0.17 -13.50 -13.70
N ALA A 401 0.17 -13.41 -12.41
CA ALA A 401 -0.11 -12.22 -11.60
C ALA A 401 0.61 -10.97 -12.15
N VAL A 402 1.86 -11.10 -12.60
CA VAL A 402 2.63 -10.03 -13.25
C VAL A 402 1.95 -9.59 -14.57
N GLN A 403 1.54 -10.53 -15.41
CA GLN A 403 0.84 -10.23 -16.68
C GLN A 403 -0.50 -9.52 -16.42
N ILE A 404 -1.26 -9.95 -15.43
CA ILE A 404 -2.51 -9.30 -15.02
C ILE A 404 -2.24 -7.86 -14.55
N MET A 405 -1.23 -7.64 -13.72
CA MET A 405 -0.87 -6.29 -13.27
C MET A 405 -0.47 -5.40 -14.45
N ALA A 406 0.41 -5.85 -15.33
CA ALA A 406 0.82 -5.09 -16.50
C ALA A 406 -0.36 -4.70 -17.38
N ARG A 407 -1.24 -5.64 -17.68
CA ARG A 407 -2.42 -5.42 -18.52
C ARG A 407 -3.42 -4.46 -17.90
N PHE A 408 -3.80 -4.66 -16.64
CA PHE A 408 -4.91 -3.93 -16.04
C PHE A 408 -4.49 -2.66 -15.33
N GLN A 409 -3.24 -2.53 -14.89
CA GLN A 409 -2.74 -1.31 -14.24
C GLN A 409 -1.98 -0.39 -15.19
N GLU A 410 -1.15 -0.96 -16.10
CA GLU A 410 -0.31 -0.17 -17.00
C GLU A 410 -0.83 -0.15 -18.44
N GLY A 411 -1.76 -1.05 -18.80
CA GLY A 411 -2.27 -1.19 -20.17
C GLY A 411 -1.26 -1.80 -21.14
N THR A 412 -0.27 -2.53 -20.61
CA THR A 412 0.82 -3.14 -21.37
C THR A 412 0.64 -4.66 -21.41
N GLU A 413 0.77 -5.25 -22.62
CA GLU A 413 0.85 -6.70 -22.78
C GLU A 413 2.33 -7.10 -22.73
N LEU A 414 2.75 -7.74 -21.64
CA LEU A 414 4.11 -8.26 -21.51
C LEU A 414 4.28 -9.55 -22.32
N SER A 415 5.45 -9.74 -22.92
CA SER A 415 5.84 -11.05 -23.43
C SER A 415 6.00 -12.05 -22.28
N ASP A 416 5.83 -13.34 -22.58
CA ASP A 416 6.07 -14.39 -21.58
C ASP A 416 7.50 -14.36 -21.02
N SER A 417 8.47 -13.96 -21.82
CA SER A 417 9.87 -13.80 -21.40
C SER A 417 10.00 -12.66 -20.37
N ASP A 418 9.43 -11.49 -20.67
CA ASP A 418 9.54 -10.32 -19.80
C ASP A 418 8.78 -10.54 -18.48
N ALA A 419 7.59 -11.15 -18.54
CA ALA A 419 6.84 -11.52 -17.36
C ALA A 419 7.61 -12.52 -16.45
N LYS A 420 8.29 -13.50 -17.04
CA LYS A 420 9.17 -14.45 -16.33
C LYS A 420 10.39 -13.75 -15.72
N ASP A 421 10.98 -12.78 -16.41
CA ASP A 421 12.11 -12.02 -15.88
C ASP A 421 11.69 -11.15 -14.70
N ILE A 422 10.52 -10.47 -14.78
CA ILE A 422 9.94 -9.73 -13.64
C ILE A 422 9.63 -10.69 -12.48
N ALA A 423 9.01 -11.83 -12.75
CA ALA A 423 8.73 -12.83 -11.70
C ALA A 423 10.04 -13.35 -11.06
N ALA A 424 11.09 -13.58 -11.84
CA ALA A 424 12.41 -13.94 -11.33
C ALA A 424 13.00 -12.82 -10.45
N PHE A 425 12.88 -11.55 -10.83
CA PHE A 425 13.23 -10.43 -9.97
C PHE A 425 12.45 -10.47 -8.65
N LEU A 426 11.15 -10.68 -8.69
CA LEU A 426 10.31 -10.72 -7.50
C LEU A 426 10.69 -11.87 -6.54
N THR A 427 11.27 -12.98 -7.01
CA THR A 427 11.80 -14.01 -6.11
C THR A 427 12.95 -13.47 -5.24
N SER A 428 13.73 -12.52 -5.76
CA SER A 428 14.86 -11.92 -5.04
C SER A 428 14.44 -11.02 -3.86
N THR A 429 13.16 -10.70 -3.74
CA THR A 429 12.60 -9.89 -2.62
C THR A 429 12.33 -10.74 -1.37
N THR A 430 12.53 -12.06 -1.44
CA THR A 430 12.35 -12.98 -0.31
C THR A 430 13.52 -12.84 0.66
N GLY A 431 13.21 -12.43 1.89
CA GLY A 431 14.21 -12.14 2.91
C GLY A 431 14.48 -13.29 3.88
N GLU A 432 15.12 -12.96 4.98
CA GLU A 432 15.49 -13.88 6.06
C GLU A 432 14.63 -13.61 7.30
N TYR A 433 14.21 -14.67 7.98
CA TYR A 433 13.57 -14.61 9.29
C TYR A 433 14.32 -15.53 10.27
N GLU A 434 14.70 -14.98 11.46
CA GLU A 434 15.54 -15.67 12.44
C GLU A 434 16.83 -16.25 11.84
N GLY A 435 17.46 -15.47 10.93
CA GLY A 435 18.75 -15.84 10.30
C GLY A 435 18.66 -16.94 9.23
N LYS A 436 17.45 -17.32 8.81
CA LYS A 436 17.22 -18.32 7.76
C LYS A 436 16.42 -17.72 6.62
N SER A 437 16.82 -18.03 5.39
CA SER A 437 16.03 -17.62 4.21
C SER A 437 14.65 -18.24 4.24
N LEU A 438 13.63 -17.41 3.98
CA LEU A 438 12.25 -17.88 3.83
C LEU A 438 12.03 -18.69 2.54
N ALA A 439 12.91 -18.55 1.54
CA ALA A 439 12.82 -19.31 0.28
C ALA A 439 13.12 -20.81 0.45
N THR A 440 13.71 -21.21 1.56
CA THR A 440 14.13 -22.60 1.85
C THR A 440 13.38 -23.23 3.03
N ARG A 441 12.34 -22.60 3.51
CA ARG A 441 11.50 -23.10 4.62
C ARG A 441 10.33 -23.94 4.15
#